data_ecd8ac66a9c6d84efd1c4dad36d3f603
#
_entry.id   ecd8ac66a9c6d84efd1c4dad36d3f603
#
_cell.length_a   1.000
_cell.length_b   1.000
_cell.length_c   1.000
_cell.angle_alpha   90.00
_cell.angle_beta   90.00
_cell.angle_gamma   90.00
#
_symmetry.space_group_name_H-M   'P 1'
#
loop_
_entity.id
_entity.type
_entity.pdbx_description
1 polymer ?
#
loop_
_entity_poly.entity_id
_entity_poly.type
_entity_poly.pdbx_seq_one_letter_code
_entity_poly.pdbx_strand_id
1 'polypeptide(L)'
;MTIKEKNSLKVVGPEPDAETRGHDDHHTSLRLWLRLLACTTRIENRIRQKLQSEFSTTLPRFDLMAQLERTPEGLRMSELSQRMMVTGGNVTGITDGLEKEGLVQREVDATDRRVFRVKLTSEGQRVFERMAAEHERWVIELFAALSAKQKKQLADLLGELKSHIVEQQPPAE
;
A
#
# COMPACT_ATOMS: atom_id res chain seq x y z
N MET A 1 -20.67 -47.51 36.72
CA MET A 1 -21.11 -47.39 35.32
C MET A 1 -21.15 -45.92 34.98
N THR A 2 -20.04 -45.40 34.47
CA THR A 2 -19.82 -43.95 34.32
C THR A 2 -19.56 -43.62 32.86
N ILE A 3 -20.50 -42.94 32.27
CA ILE A 3 -20.45 -42.55 30.85
C ILE A 3 -19.62 -41.24 30.75
N LYS A 4 -18.47 -41.34 30.09
CA LYS A 4 -17.65 -40.17 29.69
C LYS A 4 -18.24 -39.56 28.43
N GLU A 5 -18.89 -38.42 28.54
CA GLU A 5 -19.18 -37.55 27.42
C GLU A 5 -17.88 -37.00 26.81
N LYS A 6 -17.62 -37.38 25.59
CA LYS A 6 -16.59 -36.74 24.77
C LYS A 6 -17.13 -35.41 24.24
N ASN A 7 -16.70 -34.34 24.86
CA ASN A 7 -16.91 -32.97 24.36
C ASN A 7 -16.04 -32.78 23.11
N SER A 8 -16.64 -32.98 21.92
CA SER A 8 -15.97 -32.74 20.63
C SER A 8 -16.04 -31.26 20.33
N LEU A 9 -14.95 -30.54 20.61
CA LEU A 9 -14.75 -29.16 20.18
C LEU A 9 -14.81 -29.15 18.64
N LYS A 10 -15.93 -28.71 18.07
CA LYS A 10 -16.00 -28.35 16.66
C LYS A 10 -15.04 -27.19 16.42
N VAL A 11 -13.95 -27.47 15.72
CA VAL A 11 -13.10 -26.44 15.14
C VAL A 11 -13.96 -25.73 14.10
N VAL A 12 -14.47 -24.56 14.45
CA VAL A 12 -15.13 -23.67 13.50
C VAL A 12 -14.02 -23.14 12.62
N GLY A 13 -13.95 -23.65 11.39
CA GLY A 13 -13.06 -23.10 10.36
C GLY A 13 -13.41 -21.61 10.13
N PRO A 14 -12.52 -20.83 9.54
CA PRO A 14 -12.79 -19.42 9.25
C PRO A 14 -14.09 -19.33 8.44
N GLU A 15 -14.98 -18.41 8.86
CA GLU A 15 -16.23 -18.17 8.13
C GLU A 15 -15.92 -17.86 6.65
N PRO A 16 -16.71 -18.42 5.72
CA PRO A 16 -16.53 -18.15 4.30
C PRO A 16 -16.71 -16.66 4.05
N ASP A 17 -15.68 -16.04 3.47
CA ASP A 17 -15.70 -14.64 3.09
C ASP A 17 -16.66 -14.38 1.92
N ALA A 18 -16.86 -13.12 1.55
CA ALA A 18 -17.80 -12.73 0.49
C ALA A 18 -17.52 -13.40 -0.86
N GLU A 19 -16.28 -13.82 -1.08
CA GLU A 19 -15.83 -14.53 -2.28
C GLU A 19 -16.45 -15.94 -2.40
N THR A 20 -16.58 -16.65 -1.27
CA THR A 20 -17.05 -18.04 -1.22
C THR A 20 -18.59 -18.14 -1.36
N ARG A 21 -19.30 -17.03 -1.19
CA ARG A 21 -20.78 -16.98 -1.26
C ARG A 21 -21.35 -16.79 -2.67
N GLY A 22 -20.49 -16.56 -3.69
CA GLY A 22 -20.89 -16.33 -5.08
C GLY A 22 -21.19 -17.63 -5.81
N HIS A 23 -22.46 -17.95 -6.07
CA HIS A 23 -22.90 -19.01 -6.98
C HIS A 23 -23.14 -18.42 -8.37
N ASP A 24 -22.48 -19.00 -9.38
CA ASP A 24 -22.66 -18.94 -10.83
C ASP A 24 -21.58 -18.23 -11.66
N ASP A 25 -21.31 -18.85 -12.83
CA ASP A 25 -20.32 -18.43 -13.85
C ASP A 25 -20.52 -17.01 -14.41
N HIS A 26 -21.70 -16.42 -14.23
CA HIS A 26 -22.02 -15.04 -14.64
C HIS A 26 -21.34 -13.95 -13.82
N HIS A 27 -20.67 -14.30 -12.71
CA HIS A 27 -20.04 -13.33 -11.80
C HIS A 27 -18.50 -13.42 -11.72
N THR A 28 -17.85 -13.96 -12.75
CA THR A 28 -16.38 -14.13 -12.74
C THR A 28 -15.64 -12.82 -12.48
N SER A 29 -16.06 -11.72 -13.12
CA SER A 29 -15.44 -10.40 -12.89
C SER A 29 -15.67 -9.89 -11.47
N LEU A 30 -16.85 -10.11 -10.89
CA LEU A 30 -17.14 -9.74 -9.51
C LEU A 30 -16.31 -10.55 -8.51
N ARG A 31 -16.19 -11.86 -8.73
CA ARG A 31 -15.33 -12.73 -7.91
C ARG A 31 -13.87 -12.31 -7.99
N LEU A 32 -13.38 -11.98 -9.20
CA LEU A 32 -12.02 -11.47 -9.38
C LEU A 32 -11.81 -10.17 -8.62
N TRP A 33 -12.76 -9.23 -8.73
CA TRP A 33 -12.72 -7.98 -7.96
C TRP A 33 -12.65 -8.23 -6.46
N LEU A 34 -13.51 -9.09 -5.90
CA LEU A 34 -13.52 -9.41 -4.47
C LEU A 34 -12.21 -10.06 -4.02
N ARG A 35 -11.60 -10.92 -4.86
CA ARG A 35 -10.26 -11.49 -4.59
C ARG A 35 -9.18 -10.44 -4.53
N LEU A 36 -9.14 -9.56 -5.52
CA LEU A 36 -8.18 -8.45 -5.55
C LEU A 36 -8.33 -7.58 -4.30
N LEU A 37 -9.57 -7.19 -3.97
CA LEU A 37 -9.86 -6.39 -2.79
C LEU A 37 -9.41 -7.08 -1.50
N ALA A 38 -9.77 -8.35 -1.33
CA ALA A 38 -9.42 -9.13 -0.15
C ALA A 38 -7.89 -9.31 -0.02
N CYS A 39 -7.20 -9.61 -1.10
CA CYS A 39 -5.75 -9.74 -1.11
C CYS A 39 -5.07 -8.42 -0.79
N THR A 40 -5.46 -7.32 -1.46
CA THR A 40 -4.88 -5.99 -1.24
C THR A 40 -5.06 -5.55 0.20
N THR A 41 -6.29 -5.66 0.75
CA THR A 41 -6.58 -5.29 2.14
C THR A 41 -5.74 -6.10 3.14
N ARG A 42 -5.57 -7.40 2.93
CA ARG A 42 -4.77 -8.26 3.82
C ARG A 42 -3.28 -7.92 3.75
N ILE A 43 -2.76 -7.69 2.55
CA ILE A 43 -1.37 -7.26 2.33
C ILE A 43 -1.11 -5.93 3.02
N GLU A 44 -1.95 -4.92 2.76
CA GLU A 44 -1.83 -3.60 3.39
C GLU A 44 -1.87 -3.68 4.92
N ASN A 45 -2.83 -4.42 5.48
CA ASN A 45 -2.94 -4.57 6.94
C ASN A 45 -1.68 -5.22 7.52
N ARG A 46 -1.09 -6.20 6.84
CA ARG A 46 0.15 -6.82 7.29
C ARG A 46 1.33 -5.86 7.25
N ILE A 47 1.46 -5.08 6.16
CA ILE A 47 2.49 -4.05 6.03
C ILE A 47 2.31 -2.96 7.09
N ARG A 48 1.08 -2.47 7.31
CA ARG A 48 0.78 -1.47 8.37
C ARG A 48 1.21 -1.96 9.76
N GLN A 49 0.90 -3.21 10.11
CA GLN A 49 1.31 -3.80 11.38
C GLN A 49 2.83 -3.86 11.51
N LYS A 50 3.52 -4.26 10.46
CA LYS A 50 4.99 -4.33 10.42
C LYS A 50 5.64 -2.95 10.54
N LEU A 51 5.19 -1.97 9.76
CA LEU A 51 5.67 -0.59 9.86
C LEU A 51 5.47 -0.01 11.26
N GLN A 52 4.31 -0.27 11.87
CA GLN A 52 4.01 0.21 13.22
C GLN A 52 4.89 -0.48 14.27
N SER A 53 5.06 -1.82 14.20
CA SER A 53 5.80 -2.57 15.22
C SER A 53 7.32 -2.41 15.11
N GLU A 54 7.86 -2.31 13.90
CA GLU A 54 9.32 -2.30 13.68
C GLU A 54 9.90 -0.89 13.55
N PHE A 55 9.09 0.08 13.08
CA PHE A 55 9.55 1.45 12.80
C PHE A 55 8.72 2.55 13.48
N SER A 56 7.68 2.21 14.24
CA SER A 56 6.76 3.17 14.87
C SER A 56 6.19 4.20 13.88
N THR A 57 5.97 3.79 12.63
CA THR A 57 5.48 4.65 11.54
C THR A 57 4.21 4.08 10.89
N THR A 58 3.60 4.86 10.02
CA THR A 58 2.37 4.49 9.31
C THR A 58 2.63 4.28 7.82
N LEU A 59 1.79 3.47 7.15
CA LEU A 59 1.89 3.26 5.72
C LEU A 59 1.82 4.57 4.90
N PRO A 60 0.91 5.53 5.17
CA PRO A 60 0.90 6.79 4.42
C PRO A 60 2.19 7.61 4.57
N ARG A 61 2.87 7.54 5.72
CA ARG A 61 4.17 8.21 5.90
C ARG A 61 5.27 7.54 5.08
N PHE A 62 5.30 6.20 5.10
CA PHE A 62 6.20 5.42 4.27
C PHE A 62 5.97 5.70 2.77
N ASP A 63 4.71 5.71 2.32
CA ASP A 63 4.35 5.99 0.93
C ASP A 63 4.77 7.39 0.49
N LEU A 64 4.60 8.41 1.33
CA LEU A 64 5.08 9.76 1.04
C LEU A 64 6.60 9.78 0.86
N MET A 65 7.33 9.17 1.77
CA MET A 65 8.80 9.08 1.68
C MET A 65 9.24 8.31 0.42
N ALA A 66 8.52 7.26 0.03
CA ALA A 66 8.77 6.50 -1.20
C ALA A 66 8.55 7.34 -2.47
N GLN A 67 7.59 8.27 -2.48
CA GLN A 67 7.41 9.19 -3.61
C GLN A 67 8.57 10.20 -3.69
N LEU A 68 9.05 10.68 -2.57
CA LEU A 68 10.15 11.65 -2.50
C LEU A 68 11.50 11.01 -2.86
N GLU A 69 11.75 9.78 -2.45
CA GLU A 69 12.98 9.05 -2.79
C GLU A 69 13.14 8.89 -4.31
N ARG A 70 12.05 8.62 -5.03
CA ARG A 70 12.04 8.50 -6.50
C ARG A 70 12.18 9.84 -7.23
N THR A 71 12.13 10.95 -6.51
CA THR A 71 12.16 12.30 -7.07
C THR A 71 13.06 13.20 -6.22
N PRO A 72 14.40 13.05 -6.35
CA PRO A 72 15.37 13.78 -5.51
C PRO A 72 15.25 15.31 -5.59
N GLU A 73 14.76 15.84 -6.73
CA GLU A 73 14.46 17.27 -6.91
C GLU A 73 13.25 17.74 -6.08
N GLY A 74 12.53 16.82 -5.46
CA GLY A 74 11.36 17.09 -4.64
C GLY A 74 10.07 17.20 -5.42
N LEU A 75 8.96 17.09 -4.71
CA LEU A 75 7.59 17.15 -5.23
C LEU A 75 6.82 18.30 -4.60
N ARG A 76 5.95 18.94 -5.41
CA ARG A 76 4.97 19.89 -4.91
C ARG A 76 3.89 19.15 -4.11
N MET A 77 3.24 19.85 -3.18
CA MET A 77 2.17 19.26 -2.36
C MET A 77 1.01 18.71 -3.21
N SER A 78 0.68 19.38 -4.32
CA SER A 78 -0.34 18.91 -5.27
C SER A 78 0.08 17.63 -6.00
N GLU A 79 1.37 17.52 -6.39
CA GLU A 79 1.91 16.31 -7.03
C GLU A 79 1.91 15.12 -6.06
N LEU A 80 2.27 15.35 -4.79
CA LEU A 80 2.20 14.33 -3.74
C LEU A 80 0.76 13.85 -3.53
N SER A 81 -0.20 14.78 -3.42
CA SER A 81 -1.61 14.47 -3.27
C SER A 81 -2.14 13.59 -4.42
N GLN A 82 -1.80 13.95 -5.65
CA GLN A 82 -2.19 13.22 -6.84
C GLN A 82 -1.56 11.82 -6.89
N ARG A 83 -0.24 11.72 -6.66
CA ARG A 83 0.48 10.43 -6.69
C ARG A 83 0.04 9.46 -5.60
N MET A 84 -0.27 9.98 -4.42
CA MET A 84 -0.73 9.19 -3.29
C MET A 84 -2.24 8.91 -3.32
N MET A 85 -2.99 9.50 -4.26
CA MET A 85 -4.46 9.37 -4.38
C MET A 85 -5.19 9.76 -3.08
N VAL A 86 -4.71 10.79 -2.38
CA VAL A 86 -5.29 11.28 -1.12
C VAL A 86 -5.57 12.76 -1.18
N THR A 87 -6.41 13.26 -0.28
CA THR A 87 -6.73 14.69 -0.22
C THR A 87 -5.53 15.54 0.20
N GLY A 88 -5.46 16.78 -0.29
CA GLY A 88 -4.37 17.72 0.05
C GLY A 88 -4.19 17.94 1.55
N GLY A 89 -5.28 18.01 2.32
CA GLY A 89 -5.22 18.14 3.78
C GLY A 89 -4.53 16.96 4.46
N ASN A 90 -4.73 15.75 3.95
CA ASN A 90 -4.08 14.55 4.48
C ASN A 90 -2.57 14.56 4.22
N VAL A 91 -2.15 14.94 2.99
CA VAL A 91 -0.72 15.09 2.65
C VAL A 91 -0.05 16.15 3.50
N THR A 92 -0.73 17.27 3.75
CA THR A 92 -0.20 18.34 4.60
C THR A 92 0.10 17.83 6.01
N GLY A 93 -0.85 17.16 6.65
CA GLY A 93 -0.64 16.61 7.99
C GLY A 93 0.50 15.58 8.07
N ILE A 94 0.63 14.72 7.04
CA ILE A 94 1.73 13.75 6.96
C ILE A 94 3.08 14.48 6.79
N THR A 95 3.14 15.46 5.88
CA THR A 95 4.37 16.23 5.61
C THR A 95 4.81 17.02 6.84
N ASP A 96 3.87 17.71 7.53
CA ASP A 96 4.17 18.47 8.75
C ASP A 96 4.76 17.57 9.86
N GLY A 97 4.20 16.35 10.00
CA GLY A 97 4.72 15.37 10.95
C GLY A 97 6.14 14.93 10.62
N LEU A 98 6.41 14.62 9.35
CA LEU A 98 7.75 14.20 8.89
C LEU A 98 8.78 15.35 8.97
N GLU A 99 8.36 16.58 8.67
CA GLU A 99 9.21 17.77 8.76
C GLU A 99 9.59 18.07 10.21
N LYS A 100 8.64 17.97 11.13
CA LYS A 100 8.89 18.13 12.57
C LYS A 100 9.90 17.10 13.11
N GLU A 101 9.95 15.92 12.52
CA GLU A 101 10.91 14.86 12.85
C GLU A 101 12.23 15.00 12.07
N GLY A 102 12.36 16.02 11.21
CA GLY A 102 13.58 16.25 10.43
C GLY A 102 13.80 15.26 9.29
N LEU A 103 12.77 14.49 8.89
CA LEU A 103 12.88 13.48 7.82
C LEU A 103 12.61 14.05 6.43
N VAL A 104 11.85 15.13 6.35
CA VAL A 104 11.62 15.89 5.12
C VAL A 104 11.88 17.37 5.38
N GLN A 105 12.07 18.12 4.31
CA GLN A 105 12.19 19.59 4.34
C GLN A 105 11.41 20.19 3.19
N ARG A 106 10.92 21.43 3.40
CA ARG A 106 10.32 22.25 2.36
C ARG A 106 11.31 23.25 1.82
N GLU A 107 11.50 23.25 0.52
CA GLU A 107 12.31 24.22 -0.19
C GLU A 107 11.42 25.07 -1.12
N VAL A 108 11.76 26.33 -1.31
CA VAL A 108 11.08 27.17 -2.28
C VAL A 108 11.35 26.65 -3.69
N ASP A 109 10.33 26.49 -4.51
CA ASP A 109 10.47 26.06 -5.89
C ASP A 109 11.33 27.07 -6.67
N ALA A 110 12.29 26.57 -7.45
CA ALA A 110 13.23 27.42 -8.19
C ALA A 110 12.55 28.30 -9.26
N THR A 111 11.38 27.87 -9.74
CA THR A 111 10.64 28.56 -10.82
C THR A 111 9.48 29.41 -10.32
N ASP A 112 8.89 29.05 -9.18
CA ASP A 112 7.79 29.81 -8.56
C ASP A 112 7.97 29.91 -7.04
N ARG A 113 8.37 31.09 -6.59
CA ARG A 113 8.61 31.39 -5.16
C ARG A 113 7.38 31.28 -4.25
N ARG A 114 6.18 31.11 -4.81
CA ARG A 114 4.92 30.90 -4.07
C ARG A 114 4.68 29.42 -3.77
N VAL A 115 5.47 28.54 -4.37
CA VAL A 115 5.31 27.11 -4.27
C VAL A 115 6.48 26.50 -3.50
N PHE A 116 6.19 25.51 -2.68
CA PHE A 116 7.21 24.73 -1.98
C PHE A 116 7.30 23.31 -2.57
N ARG A 117 8.53 22.82 -2.67
CA ARG A 117 8.82 21.41 -2.93
C ARG A 117 9.22 20.74 -1.64
N VAL A 118 8.73 19.52 -1.44
CA VAL A 118 9.11 18.67 -0.33
C VAL A 118 10.18 17.69 -0.80
N LYS A 119 11.23 17.54 -0.01
CA LYS A 119 12.33 16.59 -0.26
C LYS A 119 12.64 15.79 0.99
N LEU A 120 13.23 14.62 0.82
CA LEU A 120 13.87 13.92 1.93
C LEU A 120 15.11 14.70 2.39
N THR A 121 15.33 14.75 3.69
CA THR A 121 16.63 15.12 4.25
C THR A 121 17.60 13.94 4.14
N SER A 122 18.89 14.15 4.41
CA SER A 122 19.86 13.05 4.47
C SER A 122 19.49 12.02 5.56
N GLU A 123 18.89 12.47 6.67
CA GLU A 123 18.36 11.56 7.70
C GLU A 123 17.13 10.83 7.20
N GLY A 124 16.19 11.54 6.55
CA GLY A 124 15.01 10.94 5.93
C GLY A 124 15.36 9.86 4.93
N GLN A 125 16.38 10.11 4.09
CA GLN A 125 16.88 9.12 3.14
C GLN A 125 17.37 7.85 3.85
N ARG A 126 18.21 7.98 4.87
CA ARG A 126 18.73 6.84 5.65
C ARG A 126 17.63 6.05 6.36
N VAL A 127 16.64 6.75 6.93
CA VAL A 127 15.50 6.11 7.59
C VAL A 127 14.66 5.37 6.56
N PHE A 128 14.37 5.99 5.42
CA PHE A 128 13.60 5.38 4.35
C PHE A 128 14.28 4.13 3.79
N GLU A 129 15.58 4.18 3.50
CA GLU A 129 16.33 3.03 2.97
C GLU A 129 16.22 1.79 3.87
N ARG A 130 16.30 1.97 5.20
CA ARG A 130 16.12 0.87 6.15
C ARG A 130 14.69 0.31 6.11
N MET A 131 13.69 1.18 6.05
CA MET A 131 12.29 0.75 5.95
C MET A 131 12.01 0.05 4.62
N ALA A 132 12.56 0.56 3.52
CA ALA A 132 12.39 -0.01 2.19
C ALA A 132 12.98 -1.42 2.07
N ALA A 133 14.16 -1.66 2.64
CA ALA A 133 14.79 -2.98 2.67
C ALA A 133 13.93 -4.01 3.43
N GLU A 134 13.38 -3.63 4.60
CA GLU A 134 12.50 -4.51 5.35
C GLU A 134 11.14 -4.70 4.64
N HIS A 135 10.58 -3.63 4.08
CA HIS A 135 9.35 -3.69 3.30
C HIS A 135 9.47 -4.65 2.10
N GLU A 136 10.58 -4.60 1.37
CA GLU A 136 10.85 -5.53 0.27
C GLU A 136 10.84 -6.99 0.77
N ARG A 137 11.50 -7.26 1.89
CA ARG A 137 11.53 -8.59 2.51
C ARG A 137 10.12 -9.07 2.87
N TRP A 138 9.31 -8.22 3.50
CA TRP A 138 7.92 -8.58 3.85
C TRP A 138 7.07 -8.87 2.62
N VAL A 139 7.22 -8.07 1.55
CA VAL A 139 6.52 -8.32 0.29
C VAL A 139 6.95 -9.65 -0.33
N ILE A 140 8.25 -9.97 -0.34
CA ILE A 140 8.74 -11.27 -0.82
C ILE A 140 8.09 -12.42 -0.03
N GLU A 141 8.02 -12.32 1.30
CA GLU A 141 7.38 -13.32 2.17
C GLU A 141 5.88 -13.47 1.86
N LEU A 142 5.16 -12.36 1.68
CA LEU A 142 3.72 -12.37 1.37
C LEU A 142 3.41 -13.07 0.04
N PHE A 143 4.31 -12.98 -0.94
CA PHE A 143 4.16 -13.64 -2.24
C PHE A 143 4.90 -14.98 -2.33
N ALA A 144 5.42 -15.53 -1.23
CA ALA A 144 6.22 -16.77 -1.26
C ALA A 144 5.44 -18.01 -1.72
N ALA A 145 4.12 -18.02 -1.57
CA ALA A 145 3.26 -19.11 -2.04
C ALA A 145 3.20 -19.23 -3.58
N LEU A 146 3.62 -18.19 -4.32
CA LEU A 146 3.62 -18.16 -5.76
C LEU A 146 5.01 -18.46 -6.31
N SER A 147 5.10 -19.38 -7.29
CA SER A 147 6.32 -19.58 -8.08
C SER A 147 6.68 -18.34 -8.91
N ALA A 148 7.92 -18.23 -9.37
CA ALA A 148 8.38 -17.13 -10.22
C ALA A 148 7.50 -16.97 -11.49
N LYS A 149 7.11 -18.06 -12.12
CA LYS A 149 6.22 -18.07 -13.29
C LYS A 149 4.84 -17.49 -12.94
N GLN A 150 4.25 -17.88 -11.81
CA GLN A 150 2.94 -17.39 -11.37
C GLN A 150 2.99 -15.90 -10.99
N LYS A 151 4.07 -15.44 -10.33
CA LYS A 151 4.28 -14.03 -10.03
C LYS A 151 4.33 -13.20 -11.32
N LYS A 152 5.08 -13.67 -12.33
CA LYS A 152 5.15 -13.00 -13.63
C LYS A 152 3.78 -12.94 -14.31
N GLN A 153 3.08 -14.06 -14.40
CA GLN A 153 1.74 -14.11 -15.02
C GLN A 153 0.75 -13.16 -14.32
N LEU A 154 0.74 -13.13 -12.99
CA LEU A 154 -0.12 -12.24 -12.24
C LEU A 154 0.24 -10.76 -12.49
N ALA A 155 1.54 -10.44 -12.52
CA ALA A 155 2.01 -9.08 -12.79
C ALA A 155 1.61 -8.61 -14.20
N ASP A 156 1.77 -9.47 -15.21
CA ASP A 156 1.40 -9.18 -16.60
C ASP A 156 -0.11 -8.89 -16.71
N LEU A 157 -0.96 -9.77 -16.16
CA LEU A 157 -2.43 -9.60 -16.17
C LEU A 157 -2.90 -8.35 -15.42
N LEU A 158 -2.30 -8.05 -14.27
CA LEU A 158 -2.60 -6.83 -13.52
C LEU A 158 -2.12 -5.57 -14.27
N GLY A 159 -1.02 -5.67 -15.03
CA GLY A 159 -0.54 -4.61 -15.91
C GLY A 159 -1.54 -4.28 -17.03
N GLU A 160 -2.05 -5.30 -17.72
CA GLU A 160 -3.08 -5.16 -18.75
C GLU A 160 -4.36 -4.53 -18.19
N LEU A 161 -4.84 -5.05 -17.04
CA LEU A 161 -6.02 -4.51 -16.37
C LEU A 161 -5.84 -3.03 -15.99
N LYS A 162 -4.68 -2.68 -15.43
CA LYS A 162 -4.35 -1.29 -15.06
C LYS A 162 -4.39 -0.37 -16.27
N SER A 163 -3.77 -0.77 -17.38
CA SER A 163 -3.76 0.03 -18.63
C SER A 163 -5.16 0.30 -19.12
N HIS A 164 -6.00 -0.74 -19.19
CA HIS A 164 -7.40 -0.61 -19.61
C HIS A 164 -8.22 0.34 -18.70
N ILE A 165 -8.04 0.25 -17.39
CA ILE A 165 -8.74 1.14 -16.43
C ILE A 165 -8.32 2.60 -16.63
N VAL A 166 -7.02 2.86 -16.86
CA VAL A 166 -6.50 4.22 -17.09
C VAL A 166 -7.05 4.82 -18.39
N GLU A 167 -7.12 4.02 -19.46
CA GLU A 167 -7.68 4.47 -20.76
C GLU A 167 -9.16 4.82 -20.68
N GLN A 168 -9.92 4.24 -19.75
CA GLN A 168 -11.34 4.53 -19.55
C GLN A 168 -11.60 5.74 -18.63
N GLN A 169 -10.59 6.30 -17.99
CA GLN A 169 -10.76 7.51 -17.19
C GLN A 169 -10.89 8.72 -18.14
N PRO A 170 -11.97 9.53 -18.03
CA PRO A 170 -12.04 10.78 -18.77
C PRO A 170 -10.85 11.67 -18.37
N PRO A 171 -10.33 12.51 -19.30
CA PRO A 171 -9.28 13.45 -18.97
C PRO A 171 -9.71 14.28 -17.77
N ALA A 172 -8.80 14.46 -16.81
CA ALA A 172 -9.05 15.29 -15.64
C ALA A 172 -9.33 16.73 -16.11
N GLU A 173 -10.54 17.25 -15.79
CA GLU A 173 -10.91 18.64 -16.01
C GLU A 173 -10.06 19.62 -15.19
#